data_301856627f8716fe7cffbebfa2d12740
#
_entry.id   301856627f8716fe7cffbebfa2d12740
#
_cell.length_a   1.000
_cell.length_b   1.000
_cell.length_c   1.000
_cell.angle_alpha   90.00
_cell.angle_beta   90.00
_cell.angle_gamma   90.00
#
_symmetry.space_group_name_H-M   'P 1'
#
loop_
_entity.id
_entity.type
_entity.pdbx_description
1 polymer ?
#
loop_
_entity_poly.entity_id
_entity_poly.type
_entity_poly.pdbx_seq_one_letter_code
_entity_poly.pdbx_strand_id
1 'polypeptide(L)'
;MRRILIVLLAGLTFLLSIPLSAKQALAIPAFARKYNLPCSTCHVPAFPKLNDFGNLFRDHGYQLGGDTDLPTNDTLTNGYWPVAFRTTVGYQTSSLSKVDNGSGGTTSLNTGGFGFTGLDILSFGTLARDISFGVVYTPGLGSAGFGSGSTAGQGDLESAFLKLDNIVGSDYLVNLKVGKYELDVPFSEKRSPTLDTPFVMYHYVPGTPYRTILAEPAPTGYLNPDDFGIGDNHPGLEIAGSKSTPGDGFFRYSLNALSNSDVNASTGGGHRLNFYGHVTQSFGGYGIVSGQRVGLLGAYGVAPTSATSACPAGDCGAVARDGAAFYRAGLDVSVTAMNQLNVFGAYMHAKDSQKMFSSQGILNSHDADWNGGFLEVDYYPTQLAKWLFGYRYDMVQNTHQGDSTFSKSYNDVSSHTLLARYNFNITNRVDTSLHLEYNYYTTKKTSVTGGDQTGQTTLLAFDFAF
;
A
#
# COMPACT_ATOMS: atom_id res chain seq x y z
N MET A 1 -4.60 -15.61 -30.96
CA MET A 1 -3.70 -14.46 -31.08
C MET A 1 -4.16 -13.44 -32.14
N ARG A 2 -4.35 -13.80 -33.44
CA ARG A 2 -4.71 -12.83 -34.49
C ARG A 2 -6.04 -12.08 -34.23
N ARG A 3 -7.07 -12.72 -33.68
CA ARG A 3 -8.37 -12.09 -33.33
C ARG A 3 -8.28 -11.13 -32.14
N ILE A 4 -7.45 -11.43 -31.16
CA ILE A 4 -7.21 -10.57 -29.99
C ILE A 4 -6.47 -9.30 -30.42
N LEU A 5 -5.49 -9.42 -31.30
CA LEU A 5 -4.75 -8.28 -31.85
C LEU A 5 -5.65 -7.32 -32.65
N ILE A 6 -6.62 -7.87 -33.42
CA ILE A 6 -7.59 -7.07 -34.17
C ILE A 6 -8.54 -6.32 -33.26
N VAL A 7 -9.01 -6.94 -32.17
CA VAL A 7 -9.89 -6.28 -31.19
C VAL A 7 -9.14 -5.19 -30.44
N LEU A 8 -7.88 -5.42 -30.08
CA LEU A 8 -7.04 -4.42 -29.43
C LEU A 8 -6.72 -3.24 -30.35
N LEU A 9 -6.43 -3.50 -31.64
CA LEU A 9 -6.21 -2.46 -32.63
C LEU A 9 -7.49 -1.67 -32.94
N ALA A 10 -8.63 -2.33 -33.05
CA ALA A 10 -9.93 -1.68 -33.23
C ALA A 10 -10.35 -0.85 -32.04
N GLY A 11 -10.10 -1.34 -30.81
CA GLY A 11 -10.30 -0.58 -29.56
C GLY A 11 -9.39 0.65 -29.49
N LEU A 12 -8.15 0.52 -29.87
CA LEU A 12 -7.17 1.60 -29.89
C LEU A 12 -7.52 2.68 -30.94
N THR A 13 -7.97 2.28 -32.14
CA THR A 13 -8.42 3.23 -33.16
C THR A 13 -9.72 3.93 -32.79
N PHE A 14 -10.64 3.26 -32.13
CA PHE A 14 -11.86 3.88 -31.60
C PHE A 14 -11.57 4.91 -30.53
N LEU A 15 -10.65 4.62 -29.61
CA LEU A 15 -10.20 5.56 -28.56
C LEU A 15 -9.46 6.79 -29.13
N LEU A 16 -8.74 6.65 -30.23
CA LEU A 16 -8.04 7.74 -30.90
C LEU A 16 -8.96 8.65 -31.73
N SER A 17 -10.18 8.20 -32.04
CA SER A 17 -11.14 8.95 -32.86
C SER A 17 -12.17 9.79 -32.10
N ILE A 18 -12.13 9.82 -30.76
CA ILE A 18 -13.03 10.63 -29.96
C ILE A 18 -12.52 12.08 -29.96
N PRO A 19 -13.25 13.05 -30.57
CA PRO A 19 -12.84 14.46 -30.54
C PRO A 19 -13.00 15.01 -29.13
N LEU A 20 -11.91 15.25 -28.43
CA LEU A 20 -11.82 15.80 -27.07
C LEU A 20 -12.08 17.32 -27.06
N SER A 21 -13.28 17.75 -27.49
CA SER A 21 -13.77 19.11 -27.27
C SER A 21 -14.57 19.16 -25.96
N ALA A 22 -14.01 18.73 -24.86
CA ALA A 22 -14.65 18.86 -23.56
C ALA A 22 -14.53 20.31 -23.07
N LYS A 23 -15.66 21.02 -22.97
CA LYS A 23 -15.77 22.24 -22.18
C LYS A 23 -15.33 21.91 -20.75
N GLN A 24 -14.57 22.82 -20.13
CA GLN A 24 -14.06 22.67 -18.77
C GLN A 24 -15.19 22.37 -17.78
N ALA A 25 -15.40 21.11 -17.47
CA ALA A 25 -16.28 20.69 -16.39
C ALA A 25 -15.48 20.76 -15.08
N LEU A 26 -16.01 21.45 -14.10
CA LEU A 26 -15.36 21.71 -12.82
C LEU A 26 -15.71 20.59 -11.83
N ALA A 27 -14.99 19.48 -11.83
CA ALA A 27 -15.14 18.42 -10.83
C ALA A 27 -13.80 18.07 -10.19
N ILE A 28 -13.74 17.57 -8.90
CA ILE A 28 -12.56 17.88 -8.08
C ILE A 28 -12.30 16.91 -6.91
N PRO A 29 -11.09 16.42 -6.66
CA PRO A 29 -10.61 16.12 -5.32
C PRO A 29 -10.72 17.33 -4.38
N ALA A 30 -11.02 17.08 -3.11
CA ALA A 30 -11.41 18.10 -2.14
C ALA A 30 -10.46 19.31 -2.07
N PHE A 31 -9.16 19.10 -2.15
CA PHE A 31 -8.16 20.17 -2.07
C PHE A 31 -8.07 21.01 -3.34
N ALA A 32 -8.20 20.38 -4.50
CA ALA A 32 -8.24 21.12 -5.76
C ALA A 32 -9.46 22.06 -5.82
N ARG A 33 -10.58 21.67 -5.19
CA ARG A 33 -11.78 22.54 -5.00
C ARG A 33 -11.48 23.70 -4.04
N LYS A 34 -10.98 23.35 -2.86
CA LYS A 34 -10.73 24.32 -1.80
C LYS A 34 -9.76 25.41 -2.25
N TYR A 35 -8.67 25.01 -2.87
CA TYR A 35 -7.56 25.92 -3.21
C TYR A 35 -7.55 26.35 -4.68
N ASN A 36 -8.53 25.90 -5.48
CA ASN A 36 -8.58 26.17 -6.93
C ASN A 36 -7.29 25.79 -7.68
N LEU A 37 -6.70 24.67 -7.33
CA LEU A 37 -5.45 24.17 -7.90
C LEU A 37 -5.72 22.98 -8.83
N PRO A 38 -4.97 22.80 -9.94
CA PRO A 38 -5.04 21.59 -10.75
C PRO A 38 -4.41 20.39 -10.02
N CYS A 39 -4.81 19.17 -10.38
CA CYS A 39 -4.25 17.93 -9.79
C CYS A 39 -2.72 17.88 -9.93
N SER A 40 -2.16 18.38 -11.03
CA SER A 40 -0.73 18.42 -11.29
C SER A 40 0.07 19.31 -10.32
N THR A 41 -0.60 20.17 -9.52
CA THR A 41 0.09 20.91 -8.46
C THR A 41 0.62 19.98 -7.38
N CYS A 42 -0.12 18.91 -7.05
CA CYS A 42 0.23 17.99 -5.98
C CYS A 42 0.71 16.63 -6.49
N HIS A 43 0.35 16.27 -7.72
CA HIS A 43 0.66 14.95 -8.30
C HIS A 43 1.61 15.09 -9.49
N VAL A 44 2.48 14.09 -9.65
CA VAL A 44 3.18 13.88 -10.94
C VAL A 44 2.18 13.42 -11.99
N PRO A 45 2.51 13.39 -13.29
CA PRO A 45 1.54 13.04 -14.33
C PRO A 45 0.73 11.76 -14.10
N ALA A 46 1.14 10.95 -13.14
CA ALA A 46 0.42 9.75 -12.74
C ALA A 46 -0.12 9.90 -11.32
N PHE A 47 -1.41 10.24 -11.16
CA PHE A 47 -2.12 10.03 -9.91
C PHE A 47 -2.05 8.53 -9.53
N PRO A 48 -1.87 8.13 -8.26
CA PRO A 48 -1.92 8.98 -7.07
C PRO A 48 -0.55 9.48 -6.55
N LYS A 49 0.54 9.27 -7.28
CA LYS A 49 1.88 9.62 -6.82
C LYS A 49 2.00 11.14 -6.60
N LEU A 50 2.41 11.53 -5.39
CA LEU A 50 2.59 12.93 -5.03
C LEU A 50 3.94 13.45 -5.52
N ASN A 51 3.96 14.69 -5.99
CA ASN A 51 5.19 15.45 -6.19
C ASN A 51 5.66 16.07 -4.85
N ASP A 52 6.74 16.83 -4.87
CA ASP A 52 7.32 17.46 -3.68
C ASP A 52 6.33 18.37 -2.96
N PHE A 53 5.60 19.20 -3.72
CA PHE A 53 4.59 20.09 -3.15
C PHE A 53 3.46 19.28 -2.49
N GLY A 54 2.97 18.23 -3.15
CA GLY A 54 1.92 17.36 -2.59
C GLY A 54 2.34 16.64 -1.31
N ASN A 55 3.59 16.19 -1.24
CA ASN A 55 4.14 15.57 -0.04
C ASN A 55 4.28 16.59 1.10
N LEU A 56 4.82 17.77 0.81
CA LEU A 56 4.96 18.86 1.78
C LEU A 56 3.58 19.31 2.30
N PHE A 57 2.61 19.50 1.41
CA PHE A 57 1.24 19.88 1.76
C PHE A 57 0.57 18.86 2.69
N ARG A 58 0.74 17.55 2.43
CA ARG A 58 0.26 16.48 3.32
C ARG A 58 0.94 16.54 4.69
N ASP A 59 2.24 16.68 4.71
CA ASP A 59 3.03 16.67 5.94
C ASP A 59 2.74 17.92 6.80
N HIS A 60 2.33 19.02 6.17
CA HIS A 60 1.90 20.24 6.81
C HIS A 60 0.39 20.27 7.18
N GLY A 61 -0.26 19.11 7.28
CA GLY A 61 -1.65 19.04 7.72
C GLY A 61 -2.66 19.62 6.73
N TYR A 62 -2.35 19.52 5.43
CA TYR A 62 -3.22 20.01 4.35
C TYR A 62 -3.49 21.53 4.39
N GLN A 63 -2.49 22.31 4.80
CA GLN A 63 -2.54 23.76 4.93
C GLN A 63 -1.48 24.43 4.04
N LEU A 64 -1.83 25.60 3.51
CA LEU A 64 -0.92 26.44 2.70
C LEU A 64 -0.33 27.60 3.50
N GLY A 65 -0.81 27.84 4.71
CA GLY A 65 -0.33 28.91 5.58
C GLY A 65 -0.88 30.28 5.23
N GLY A 66 -2.15 30.38 4.83
CA GLY A 66 -2.76 31.63 4.45
C GLY A 66 -4.26 31.72 4.76
N ASP A 67 -4.89 32.80 4.33
CA ASP A 67 -6.35 33.04 4.52
C ASP A 67 -7.25 32.03 3.82
N THR A 68 -6.68 31.22 2.91
CA THR A 68 -7.39 30.13 2.23
C THR A 68 -7.49 28.85 3.04
N ASP A 69 -6.82 28.77 4.20
CA ASP A 69 -6.84 27.60 5.09
C ASP A 69 -8.05 27.63 6.04
N LEU A 70 -9.23 27.90 5.47
CA LEU A 70 -10.47 27.90 6.23
C LEU A 70 -10.78 26.48 6.78
N PRO A 71 -11.36 26.39 7.98
CA PRO A 71 -11.88 25.13 8.51
C PRO A 71 -12.87 24.47 7.57
N THR A 72 -13.01 23.15 7.66
CA THR A 72 -13.87 22.36 6.78
C THR A 72 -15.35 22.79 6.84
N ASN A 73 -15.85 23.16 8.02
CA ASN A 73 -17.21 23.69 8.18
C ASN A 73 -17.42 24.98 7.37
N ASP A 74 -16.46 25.88 7.34
CA ASP A 74 -16.54 27.12 6.56
C ASP A 74 -16.47 26.83 5.07
N THR A 75 -15.65 25.82 4.67
CA THR A 75 -15.60 25.38 3.27
C THR A 75 -16.91 24.77 2.80
N LEU A 76 -17.64 24.05 3.63
CA LEU A 76 -18.99 23.56 3.34
C LEU A 76 -19.96 24.70 3.09
N THR A 77 -19.95 25.73 3.93
CA THR A 77 -20.77 26.93 3.79
C THR A 77 -20.49 27.65 2.48
N ASN A 78 -19.22 27.66 2.03
CA ASN A 78 -18.80 28.24 0.77
C ASN A 78 -18.95 27.32 -0.45
N GLY A 79 -19.63 26.16 -0.29
CA GLY A 79 -19.90 25.22 -1.37
C GLY A 79 -18.75 24.26 -1.68
N TYR A 80 -17.75 24.12 -0.83
CA TYR A 80 -16.66 23.17 -1.00
C TYR A 80 -16.91 21.88 -0.23
N TRP A 81 -17.11 20.81 -0.94
CA TRP A 81 -17.25 19.49 -0.34
C TRP A 81 -15.88 18.90 0.01
N PRO A 82 -15.61 18.57 1.26
CA PRO A 82 -14.33 17.97 1.69
C PRO A 82 -14.25 16.47 1.39
N VAL A 83 -15.06 15.97 0.47
CA VAL A 83 -15.13 14.55 0.10
C VAL A 83 -14.60 14.37 -1.32
N ALA A 84 -13.77 13.40 -1.51
CA ALA A 84 -13.31 12.92 -2.82
C ALA A 84 -13.65 11.44 -2.96
N PHE A 85 -13.78 10.99 -4.20
CA PHE A 85 -13.99 9.59 -4.54
C PHE A 85 -12.86 9.12 -5.42
N ARG A 86 -12.39 7.90 -5.19
CA ARG A 86 -11.47 7.21 -6.08
C ARG A 86 -12.04 5.84 -6.39
N THR A 87 -11.97 5.43 -7.64
CA THR A 87 -12.31 4.07 -8.02
C THR A 87 -11.52 3.64 -9.25
N THR A 88 -11.26 2.36 -9.34
CA THR A 88 -10.63 1.72 -10.49
C THR A 88 -11.57 0.65 -11.03
N VAL A 89 -11.88 0.74 -12.31
CA VAL A 89 -12.79 -0.15 -13.02
C VAL A 89 -12.06 -0.76 -14.20
N GLY A 90 -12.13 -2.07 -14.39
CA GLY A 90 -11.44 -2.67 -15.52
C GLY A 90 -11.62 -4.16 -15.65
N TYR A 91 -10.73 -4.77 -16.42
CA TYR A 91 -10.67 -6.19 -16.65
C TYR A 91 -9.36 -6.75 -16.12
N GLN A 92 -9.47 -7.76 -15.28
CA GLN A 92 -8.31 -8.45 -14.71
C GLN A 92 -8.30 -9.92 -15.14
N THR A 93 -7.10 -10.45 -15.39
CA THR A 93 -6.87 -11.88 -15.50
C THR A 93 -5.80 -12.29 -14.50
N SER A 94 -5.97 -13.47 -13.93
CA SER A 94 -4.99 -14.08 -13.03
C SER A 94 -4.83 -15.55 -13.39
N SER A 95 -3.59 -16.01 -13.37
CA SER A 95 -3.21 -17.39 -13.63
C SER A 95 -2.22 -17.83 -12.57
N LEU A 96 -2.43 -19.00 -12.00
CA LEU A 96 -1.57 -19.59 -10.99
C LEU A 96 -1.32 -21.04 -11.35
N SER A 97 -0.06 -21.44 -11.46
CA SER A 97 0.35 -22.81 -11.79
C SER A 97 0.75 -23.59 -10.56
N LYS A 98 0.71 -24.92 -10.67
CA LYS A 98 1.19 -25.85 -9.65
C LYS A 98 0.52 -25.69 -8.27
N VAL A 99 -0.77 -25.41 -8.29
CA VAL A 99 -1.61 -25.41 -7.09
C VAL A 99 -1.85 -26.85 -6.66
N ASP A 100 -1.69 -27.15 -5.39
CA ASP A 100 -1.99 -28.48 -4.85
C ASP A 100 -3.49 -28.80 -5.02
N ASN A 101 -3.80 -29.94 -5.61
CA ASN A 101 -5.18 -30.39 -5.82
C ASN A 101 -5.75 -31.22 -4.67
N GLY A 102 -5.01 -31.34 -3.57
CA GLY A 102 -5.42 -32.14 -2.40
C GLY A 102 -5.34 -33.67 -2.61
N SER A 103 -4.97 -34.14 -3.80
CA SER A 103 -4.88 -35.56 -4.16
C SER A 103 -3.45 -36.00 -4.51
N GLY A 104 -2.45 -35.20 -4.08
CA GLY A 104 -1.03 -35.49 -4.36
C GLY A 104 -0.56 -35.07 -5.76
N GLY A 105 -1.38 -34.33 -6.50
CA GLY A 105 -1.06 -33.74 -7.79
C GLY A 105 -1.18 -32.20 -7.77
N THR A 106 -0.88 -31.58 -8.90
CA THR A 106 -1.04 -30.14 -9.06
C THR A 106 -1.98 -29.81 -10.21
N THR A 107 -2.63 -28.64 -10.09
CA THR A 107 -3.47 -28.05 -11.13
C THR A 107 -3.06 -26.61 -11.42
N SER A 108 -3.57 -26.03 -12.47
CA SER A 108 -3.46 -24.59 -12.75
C SER A 108 -4.84 -23.96 -12.61
N LEU A 109 -4.86 -22.80 -11.92
CA LEU A 109 -6.05 -21.99 -11.78
C LEU A 109 -5.95 -20.77 -12.70
N ASN A 110 -7.05 -20.43 -13.34
CA ASN A 110 -7.17 -19.25 -14.20
C ASN A 110 -8.48 -18.56 -13.86
N THR A 111 -8.41 -17.26 -13.64
CA THR A 111 -9.58 -16.41 -13.44
C THR A 111 -9.49 -15.18 -14.33
N GLY A 112 -10.63 -14.58 -14.62
CA GLY A 112 -10.66 -13.33 -15.35
C GLY A 112 -12.07 -12.75 -15.42
N GLY A 113 -12.15 -11.43 -15.36
CA GLY A 113 -13.43 -10.75 -15.40
C GLY A 113 -13.30 -9.24 -15.26
N PHE A 114 -14.45 -8.58 -15.48
CA PHE A 114 -14.62 -7.16 -15.16
C PHE A 114 -14.92 -7.00 -13.67
N GLY A 115 -14.39 -5.92 -13.08
CA GLY A 115 -14.65 -5.61 -11.68
C GLY A 115 -14.14 -4.23 -11.30
N PHE A 116 -14.18 -3.97 -10.01
CA PHE A 116 -13.66 -2.77 -9.35
C PHE A 116 -12.51 -3.17 -8.42
N THR A 117 -11.48 -2.32 -8.30
CA THR A 117 -10.48 -2.50 -7.24
C THR A 117 -11.02 -2.02 -5.89
N GLY A 118 -12.02 -1.15 -5.89
CA GLY A 118 -12.64 -0.54 -4.73
C GLY A 118 -13.31 0.77 -5.09
N LEU A 119 -14.03 1.33 -4.15
CA LEU A 119 -14.53 2.69 -4.17
C LEU A 119 -14.09 3.34 -2.86
N ASP A 120 -13.07 4.19 -2.91
CA ASP A 120 -12.61 4.90 -1.74
C ASP A 120 -13.36 6.22 -1.60
N ILE A 121 -13.93 6.45 -0.44
CA ILE A 121 -14.51 7.72 -0.02
C ILE A 121 -13.50 8.38 0.91
N LEU A 122 -12.91 9.47 0.43
CA LEU A 122 -11.83 10.16 1.13
C LEU A 122 -12.29 11.52 1.62
N SER A 123 -12.04 11.82 2.88
CA SER A 123 -12.27 13.14 3.44
C SER A 123 -11.06 13.58 4.23
N PHE A 124 -10.42 14.65 3.79
CA PHE A 124 -9.26 15.23 4.44
C PHE A 124 -9.43 16.75 4.53
N GLY A 125 -8.88 17.35 5.56
CA GLY A 125 -8.93 18.80 5.70
C GLY A 125 -8.50 19.30 7.06
N THR A 126 -8.87 20.55 7.34
CA THR A 126 -8.60 21.23 8.60
C THR A 126 -9.89 21.43 9.39
N LEU A 127 -9.85 21.20 10.69
CA LEU A 127 -10.91 21.55 11.64
C LEU A 127 -10.70 22.96 12.17
N ALA A 128 -9.45 23.34 12.32
CA ALA A 128 -9.01 24.67 12.69
C ALA A 128 -7.56 24.83 12.22
N ARG A 129 -6.97 26.01 12.39
CA ARG A 129 -5.55 26.22 12.15
C ARG A 129 -4.74 25.22 12.98
N ASP A 130 -3.78 24.55 12.34
CA ASP A 130 -2.92 23.52 12.95
C ASP A 130 -3.66 22.32 13.56
N ILE A 131 -4.93 22.10 13.16
CA ILE A 131 -5.69 20.90 13.50
C ILE A 131 -6.27 20.32 12.22
N SER A 132 -5.74 19.20 11.78
CA SER A 132 -6.15 18.50 10.57
C SER A 132 -6.72 17.12 10.86
N PHE A 133 -7.44 16.56 9.90
CA PHE A 133 -8.06 15.25 10.00
C PHE A 133 -7.99 14.50 8.67
N GLY A 134 -8.15 13.19 8.74
CA GLY A 134 -8.32 12.35 7.56
C GLY A 134 -9.23 11.17 7.87
N VAL A 135 -10.11 10.86 6.93
CA VAL A 135 -10.98 9.68 6.94
C VAL A 135 -10.96 9.05 5.56
N VAL A 136 -10.73 7.75 5.52
CA VAL A 136 -10.86 6.92 4.30
C VAL A 136 -11.77 5.76 4.63
N TYR A 137 -12.84 5.65 3.88
CA TYR A 137 -13.80 4.56 4.00
C TYR A 137 -14.00 3.87 2.65
N THR A 138 -13.83 2.57 2.61
CA THR A 138 -14.09 1.73 1.45
C THR A 138 -15.35 0.92 1.66
N PRO A 139 -16.46 1.26 0.97
CA PRO A 139 -17.69 0.48 1.04
C PRO A 139 -17.46 -0.96 0.57
N GLY A 140 -18.14 -1.90 1.20
CA GLY A 140 -18.17 -3.28 0.73
C GLY A 140 -18.93 -3.40 -0.59
N LEU A 141 -18.23 -3.79 -1.66
CA LEU A 141 -18.82 -3.95 -3.00
C LEU A 141 -19.31 -5.38 -3.28
N GLY A 142 -19.28 -6.25 -2.29
CA GLY A 142 -19.64 -7.65 -2.46
C GLY A 142 -18.77 -8.37 -3.49
N SER A 143 -19.38 -9.09 -4.41
CA SER A 143 -18.67 -9.86 -5.46
C SER A 143 -18.20 -9.02 -6.65
N ALA A 144 -18.36 -7.71 -6.63
CA ALA A 144 -17.99 -6.85 -7.77
C ALA A 144 -16.51 -6.44 -7.76
N GLY A 145 -15.77 -6.70 -6.67
CA GLY A 145 -14.36 -6.34 -6.53
C GLY A 145 -13.41 -7.28 -7.28
N PHE A 146 -12.24 -6.76 -7.65
CA PHE A 146 -11.11 -7.58 -8.09
C PHE A 146 -10.48 -8.28 -6.88
N GLY A 147 -10.00 -9.52 -7.11
CA GLY A 147 -9.29 -10.27 -6.10
C GLY A 147 -10.18 -10.94 -5.05
N SER A 148 -9.55 -11.67 -4.15
CA SER A 148 -10.19 -12.52 -3.14
C SER A 148 -10.55 -11.82 -1.84
N GLY A 149 -10.20 -10.55 -1.70
CA GLY A 149 -10.22 -9.84 -0.41
C GLY A 149 -11.53 -9.15 -0.05
N SER A 150 -12.56 -9.21 -0.90
CA SER A 150 -13.82 -8.62 -0.50
C SER A 150 -14.47 -9.47 0.57
N THR A 151 -14.37 -9.08 1.82
CA THR A 151 -15.32 -9.47 2.85
C THR A 151 -16.70 -9.04 2.35
N ALA A 152 -17.40 -10.00 1.78
CA ALA A 152 -18.68 -9.78 1.14
C ALA A 152 -19.61 -8.99 2.08
N GLY A 153 -19.92 -7.76 1.72
CA GLY A 153 -20.96 -6.96 2.35
C GLY A 153 -20.57 -6.06 3.52
N GLN A 154 -19.34 -6.06 3.99
CA GLN A 154 -18.89 -5.09 5.02
C GLN A 154 -17.91 -4.09 4.41
N GLY A 155 -18.12 -2.81 4.67
CA GLY A 155 -17.16 -1.76 4.35
C GLY A 155 -16.01 -1.75 5.37
N ASP A 156 -14.88 -1.16 4.99
CA ASP A 156 -13.73 -0.97 5.87
C ASP A 156 -13.46 0.51 6.12
N LEU A 157 -13.28 0.87 7.39
CA LEU A 157 -12.72 2.16 7.78
C LEU A 157 -11.20 2.04 7.71
N GLU A 158 -10.64 2.31 6.55
CA GLU A 158 -9.20 2.18 6.35
C GLU A 158 -8.41 3.14 7.23
N SER A 159 -8.88 4.38 7.34
CA SER A 159 -8.18 5.40 8.11
C SER A 159 -9.17 6.37 8.73
N ALA A 160 -8.92 6.75 9.98
CA ALA A 160 -9.61 7.84 10.67
C ALA A 160 -8.66 8.40 11.72
N PHE A 161 -8.22 9.65 11.54
CA PHE A 161 -7.28 10.28 12.45
C PHE A 161 -7.51 11.77 12.63
N LEU A 162 -7.05 12.26 13.77
CA LEU A 162 -6.86 13.67 14.07
C LEU A 162 -5.36 13.96 14.15
N LYS A 163 -4.93 15.09 13.62
CA LYS A 163 -3.55 15.54 13.66
C LYS A 163 -3.47 16.95 14.22
N LEU A 164 -2.64 17.14 15.22
CA LEU A 164 -2.27 18.42 15.76
C LEU A 164 -0.93 18.82 15.14
N ASP A 165 -0.94 19.85 14.34
CA ASP A 165 0.23 20.34 13.63
C ASP A 165 0.92 21.45 14.43
N ASN A 166 2.20 21.69 14.18
CA ASN A 166 2.97 22.78 14.81
C ASN A 166 2.91 22.85 16.34
N ILE A 167 2.94 21.72 17.04
CA ILE A 167 2.85 21.70 18.51
C ILE A 167 4.02 22.47 19.15
N VAL A 168 5.19 22.42 18.52
CA VAL A 168 6.39 23.12 18.97
C VAL A 168 7.01 23.89 17.78
N GLY A 169 7.05 25.20 17.91
CA GLY A 169 7.61 26.06 16.87
C GLY A 169 6.63 26.39 15.74
N SER A 170 7.14 26.82 14.59
CA SER A 170 6.33 27.28 13.45
C SER A 170 6.54 26.49 12.17
N ASP A 171 7.46 25.53 12.14
CA ASP A 171 7.97 24.92 10.90
C ASP A 171 7.58 23.44 10.76
N TYR A 172 6.47 23.03 11.36
CA TYR A 172 5.99 21.63 11.36
C TYR A 172 7.03 20.64 11.88
N LEU A 173 7.88 21.09 12.79
CA LEU A 173 8.95 20.28 13.36
C LEU A 173 8.40 19.15 14.24
N VAL A 174 7.32 19.42 14.99
CA VAL A 174 6.65 18.43 15.84
C VAL A 174 5.16 18.47 15.60
N ASN A 175 4.63 17.38 15.11
CA ASN A 175 3.21 17.15 14.87
C ASN A 175 2.79 15.86 15.56
N LEU A 176 1.57 15.79 16.07
CA LEU A 176 1.00 14.64 16.75
C LEU A 176 -0.23 14.15 15.99
N LYS A 177 -0.25 12.88 15.59
CA LYS A 177 -1.40 12.24 14.95
C LYS A 177 -1.91 11.11 15.84
N VAL A 178 -3.24 11.01 15.98
CA VAL A 178 -3.92 9.99 16.78
C VAL A 178 -5.06 9.41 15.97
N GLY A 179 -5.17 8.09 15.95
CA GLY A 179 -6.24 7.38 15.24
C GLY A 179 -5.74 6.15 14.51
N LYS A 180 -6.47 5.70 13.48
CA LYS A 180 -6.06 4.65 12.53
C LYS A 180 -5.52 5.34 11.27
N TYR A 181 -4.28 5.05 10.91
CA TYR A 181 -3.60 5.72 9.80
C TYR A 181 -2.50 4.85 9.17
N GLU A 182 -2.13 5.19 7.93
CA GLU A 182 -0.99 4.61 7.24
C GLU A 182 0.32 5.09 7.89
N LEU A 183 1.26 4.19 8.10
CA LEU A 183 2.60 4.52 8.58
C LEU A 183 3.36 5.37 7.55
N ASP A 184 4.37 6.12 7.99
CA ASP A 184 5.30 6.80 7.07
C ASP A 184 6.28 5.77 6.50
N VAL A 185 5.77 4.90 5.63
CA VAL A 185 6.57 3.90 4.92
C VAL A 185 7.48 4.55 3.88
N PRO A 186 8.60 3.92 3.51
CA PRO A 186 9.51 4.46 2.50
C PRO A 186 8.81 4.90 1.21
N PHE A 187 7.93 4.05 0.70
CA PHE A 187 7.09 4.32 -0.48
C PHE A 187 5.71 3.75 -0.23
N SER A 188 4.71 4.62 -0.27
CA SER A 188 3.34 4.26 0.04
C SER A 188 2.68 3.54 -1.15
N GLU A 189 2.07 2.41 -0.91
CA GLU A 189 1.28 1.68 -1.89
C GLU A 189 0.05 2.48 -2.34
N LYS A 190 -0.57 3.21 -1.43
CA LYS A 190 -1.74 4.04 -1.72
C LYS A 190 -1.42 5.21 -2.65
N ARG A 191 -0.14 5.57 -2.73
CA ARG A 191 0.41 6.62 -3.60
C ARG A 191 1.34 6.07 -4.68
N SER A 192 1.43 4.76 -4.81
CA SER A 192 2.13 4.10 -5.92
C SER A 192 1.30 4.18 -7.21
N PRO A 193 1.94 4.24 -8.37
CA PRO A 193 1.25 4.12 -9.64
C PRO A 193 0.73 2.70 -9.93
N THR A 194 1.24 1.66 -9.26
CA THR A 194 0.72 0.29 -9.35
C THR A 194 -0.63 0.16 -8.62
N LEU A 195 -1.56 -0.60 -9.18
CA LEU A 195 -2.93 -0.75 -8.67
C LEU A 195 -3.23 -2.16 -8.18
N ASP A 196 -2.63 -3.17 -8.82
CA ASP A 196 -2.91 -4.58 -8.53
C ASP A 196 -1.80 -5.24 -7.70
N THR A 197 -0.57 -4.75 -7.82
CA THR A 197 0.60 -5.40 -7.25
C THR A 197 1.14 -4.64 -6.03
N PRO A 198 0.98 -5.17 -4.80
CA PRO A 198 1.55 -4.59 -3.60
C PRO A 198 3.09 -4.78 -3.55
N PHE A 199 3.78 -4.05 -2.68
CA PHE A 199 5.18 -4.33 -2.36
C PHE A 199 5.27 -5.59 -1.52
N VAL A 200 5.90 -6.64 -2.06
CA VAL A 200 5.94 -7.98 -1.41
C VAL A 200 6.41 -7.90 0.02
N MET A 201 7.47 -7.14 0.28
CA MET A 201 8.06 -7.05 1.61
C MET A 201 7.17 -6.43 2.69
N TYR A 202 6.14 -5.66 2.30
CA TYR A 202 5.24 -5.01 3.27
C TYR A 202 4.18 -5.97 3.81
N HIS A 203 3.80 -6.96 3.00
CA HIS A 203 2.72 -7.91 3.30
C HIS A 203 3.20 -9.34 3.46
N TYR A 204 4.52 -9.56 3.39
CA TYR A 204 5.03 -10.92 3.47
C TYR A 204 4.87 -11.50 4.87
N VAL A 205 4.32 -12.70 4.91
CA VAL A 205 4.18 -13.51 6.11
C VAL A 205 4.84 -14.87 5.84
N PRO A 206 5.83 -15.28 6.65
CA PRO A 206 6.52 -16.56 6.45
C PRO A 206 5.54 -17.74 6.36
N GLY A 207 5.69 -18.56 5.34
CA GLY A 207 4.88 -19.75 5.13
C GLY A 207 3.56 -19.53 4.40
N THR A 208 3.19 -18.30 4.05
CA THR A 208 1.96 -18.00 3.29
C THR A 208 2.24 -17.79 1.80
N PRO A 209 1.27 -18.07 0.91
CA PRO A 209 1.41 -17.74 -0.50
C PRO A 209 1.42 -16.23 -0.71
N TYR A 210 2.24 -15.77 -1.65
CA TYR A 210 2.33 -14.35 -1.98
C TYR A 210 0.99 -13.79 -2.49
N ARG A 211 0.31 -14.54 -3.35
CA ARG A 211 -1.03 -14.19 -3.86
C ARG A 211 -1.89 -15.44 -3.90
N THR A 212 -3.16 -15.28 -3.57
CA THR A 212 -4.14 -16.36 -3.65
C THR A 212 -5.14 -16.08 -4.76
N ILE A 213 -5.59 -17.10 -5.44
CA ILE A 213 -6.76 -17.07 -6.31
C ILE A 213 -7.92 -17.70 -5.54
N LEU A 214 -9.11 -17.10 -5.64
CA LEU A 214 -10.33 -17.52 -4.89
C LEU A 214 -10.62 -19.04 -4.83
N ALA A 215 -10.11 -19.81 -5.80
CA ALA A 215 -10.30 -21.25 -5.84
C ALA A 215 -9.14 -22.05 -5.22
N GLU A 216 -8.12 -21.38 -4.71
CA GLU A 216 -7.01 -22.08 -4.05
C GLU A 216 -7.45 -22.50 -2.65
N PRO A 217 -7.30 -23.79 -2.28
CA PRO A 217 -7.53 -24.20 -0.89
C PRO A 217 -6.60 -23.40 0.02
N ALA A 218 -7.16 -22.77 1.05
CA ALA A 218 -6.34 -22.13 2.07
C ALA A 218 -5.31 -23.14 2.61
N PRO A 219 -4.04 -22.75 2.74
CA PRO A 219 -3.05 -23.64 3.34
C PRO A 219 -3.54 -24.04 4.72
N THR A 220 -3.79 -25.36 4.88
CA THR A 220 -4.31 -25.89 6.13
C THR A 220 -3.27 -25.71 7.23
N GLY A 221 -3.62 -24.95 8.26
CA GLY A 221 -2.88 -24.87 9.51
C GLY A 221 -2.01 -23.63 9.71
N TYR A 222 -1.99 -22.69 8.77
CA TYR A 222 -1.27 -21.43 8.96
C TYR A 222 -2.24 -20.25 9.07
N LEU A 223 -2.23 -19.60 10.21
CA LEU A 223 -2.90 -18.33 10.43
C LEU A 223 -1.83 -17.24 10.44
N ASN A 224 -2.13 -16.06 9.91
CA ASN A 224 -1.24 -14.92 10.03
C ASN A 224 -0.99 -14.63 11.53
N PRO A 225 0.22 -14.83 12.04
CA PRO A 225 0.46 -14.76 13.49
C PRO A 225 0.59 -13.34 13.99
N ASP A 226 0.97 -12.41 13.13
CA ASP A 226 0.98 -11.00 13.43
C ASP A 226 0.16 -10.24 12.38
N ASP A 227 -0.83 -9.48 12.79
CA ASP A 227 -1.54 -8.56 11.91
C ASP A 227 -0.71 -7.29 11.61
N PHE A 228 0.62 -7.35 11.78
CA PHE A 228 1.52 -6.25 11.54
C PHE A 228 2.10 -6.30 10.13
N GLY A 229 1.39 -5.72 9.17
CA GLY A 229 1.94 -5.38 7.86
C GLY A 229 2.42 -3.91 7.85
N ILE A 230 3.66 -3.65 7.42
CA ILE A 230 4.16 -2.27 7.31
C ILE A 230 3.30 -1.43 6.36
N GLY A 231 2.71 -2.04 5.33
CA GLY A 231 1.82 -1.39 4.37
C GLY A 231 0.40 -1.14 4.88
N ASP A 232 0.02 -1.68 6.04
CA ASP A 232 -1.33 -1.57 6.58
C ASP A 232 -1.56 -0.26 7.33
N ASN A 233 -2.82 0.04 7.60
CA ASN A 233 -3.20 1.14 8.49
C ASN A 233 -3.30 0.63 9.93
N HIS A 234 -2.65 1.34 10.84
CA HIS A 234 -2.58 0.95 12.24
C HIS A 234 -3.25 1.97 13.17
N PRO A 235 -4.00 1.53 14.18
CA PRO A 235 -4.44 2.39 15.26
C PRO A 235 -3.25 2.72 16.17
N GLY A 236 -3.06 4.00 16.46
CA GLY A 236 -1.94 4.43 17.29
C GLY A 236 -1.77 5.94 17.42
N LEU A 237 -0.56 6.29 17.83
CA LEU A 237 -0.09 7.65 18.00
C LEU A 237 1.22 7.82 17.23
N GLU A 238 1.31 8.86 16.41
CA GLU A 238 2.51 9.24 15.68
C GLU A 238 3.00 10.60 16.13
N ILE A 239 4.29 10.71 16.37
CA ILE A 239 5.00 11.99 16.45
C ILE A 239 5.87 12.09 15.21
N ALA A 240 5.61 13.09 14.39
CA ALA A 240 6.31 13.27 13.12
C ALA A 240 6.68 14.74 12.89
N GLY A 241 7.68 14.96 12.08
CA GLY A 241 8.07 16.29 11.70
C GLY A 241 9.01 16.34 10.52
N SER A 242 9.19 17.56 10.01
CA SER A 242 10.14 17.83 8.92
C SER A 242 10.86 19.14 9.17
N LYS A 243 12.06 19.25 8.63
CA LYS A 243 12.86 20.47 8.66
C LYS A 243 13.63 20.61 7.36
N SER A 244 13.58 21.81 6.78
CA SER A 244 14.43 22.15 5.64
C SER A 244 15.90 22.07 6.03
N THR A 245 16.71 21.55 5.13
CA THR A 245 18.18 21.46 5.29
C THR A 245 18.87 22.19 4.15
N PRO A 246 20.16 22.57 4.29
CA PRO A 246 20.90 23.21 3.22
C PRO A 246 20.86 22.39 1.92
N GLY A 247 20.88 23.07 0.76
CA GLY A 247 20.83 22.43 -0.56
C GLY A 247 19.44 21.98 -0.97
N ASP A 248 18.39 22.71 -0.59
CA ASP A 248 16.99 22.43 -0.90
C ASP A 248 16.54 21.01 -0.49
N GLY A 249 17.13 20.51 0.58
CA GLY A 249 16.79 19.21 1.15
C GLY A 249 15.86 19.29 2.35
N PHE A 250 15.45 18.10 2.84
CA PHE A 250 14.57 17.96 4.00
C PHE A 250 15.03 16.81 4.87
N PHE A 251 15.14 17.05 6.17
CA PHE A 251 15.15 16.01 7.18
C PHE A 251 13.72 15.75 7.61
N ARG A 252 13.32 14.47 7.66
CA ARG A 252 11.97 14.04 8.09
C ARG A 252 12.08 12.88 9.05
N TYR A 253 11.14 12.80 9.97
CA TYR A 253 11.02 11.67 10.88
C TYR A 253 9.55 11.36 11.21
N SER A 254 9.28 10.11 11.51
CA SER A 254 8.02 9.61 12.02
C SER A 254 8.32 8.53 13.07
N LEU A 255 7.77 8.68 14.27
CA LEU A 255 7.88 7.76 15.38
C LEU A 255 6.48 7.37 15.83
N ASN A 256 6.20 6.09 15.91
CA ASN A 256 4.86 5.56 16.12
C ASN A 256 4.82 4.62 17.32
N ALA A 257 3.77 4.76 18.14
CA ALA A 257 3.35 3.79 19.13
C ALA A 257 1.98 3.26 18.73
N LEU A 258 1.91 1.99 18.38
CA LEU A 258 0.77 1.36 17.71
C LEU A 258 0.11 0.35 18.62
N SER A 259 -1.19 0.19 18.50
CA SER A 259 -1.89 -0.96 19.09
C SER A 259 -1.41 -2.25 18.42
N ASN A 260 -1.21 -3.28 19.21
CA ASN A 260 -0.90 -4.61 18.69
C ASN A 260 -2.15 -5.44 18.38
N SER A 261 -3.32 -4.83 18.49
CA SER A 261 -4.60 -5.44 18.13
C SER A 261 -5.58 -4.34 17.71
N ASP A 262 -6.56 -4.70 16.91
CA ASP A 262 -7.68 -3.80 16.63
C ASP A 262 -8.38 -3.43 17.97
N VAL A 263 -8.74 -2.17 18.12
CA VAL A 263 -9.48 -1.65 19.31
C VAL A 263 -10.81 -2.38 19.54
N ASN A 264 -11.35 -2.98 18.50
CA ASN A 264 -12.58 -3.77 18.54
C ASN A 264 -12.36 -5.26 18.81
N ALA A 265 -11.12 -5.72 18.91
CA ALA A 265 -10.85 -7.10 19.35
C ALA A 265 -11.29 -7.26 20.80
N SER A 266 -12.50 -7.71 20.98
CA SER A 266 -13.18 -7.83 22.28
C SER A 266 -12.53 -8.85 23.22
N THR A 267 -11.54 -9.60 22.75
CA THR A 267 -10.91 -10.65 23.54
C THR A 267 -9.43 -10.75 23.21
N GLY A 268 -8.60 -10.39 24.18
CA GLY A 268 -7.23 -10.86 24.22
C GLY A 268 -6.20 -10.08 23.45
N GLY A 269 -6.50 -8.89 22.98
CA GLY A 269 -5.47 -7.98 22.51
C GLY A 269 -4.45 -7.76 23.63
N GLY A 270 -3.18 -8.02 23.36
CA GLY A 270 -2.13 -7.78 24.33
C GLY A 270 -2.11 -6.29 24.67
N HIS A 271 -1.90 -5.96 25.94
CA HIS A 271 -1.75 -4.57 26.39
C HIS A 271 -0.38 -3.97 26.00
N ARG A 272 0.27 -4.52 24.96
CA ARG A 272 1.59 -4.08 24.52
C ARG A 272 1.45 -3.22 23.29
N LEU A 273 2.37 -2.28 23.13
CA LEU A 273 2.46 -1.43 21.96
C LEU A 273 3.50 -1.99 21.01
N ASN A 274 3.22 -1.86 19.73
CA ASN A 274 4.21 -1.98 18.67
C ASN A 274 4.80 -0.61 18.38
N PHE A 275 6.04 -0.57 18.00
CA PHE A 275 6.76 0.66 17.68
C PHE A 275 7.23 0.61 16.23
N TYR A 276 7.08 1.72 15.52
CA TYR A 276 7.62 1.91 14.19
C TYR A 276 8.31 3.27 14.12
N GLY A 277 9.42 3.34 13.43
CA GLY A 277 10.13 4.57 13.17
C GLY A 277 10.69 4.62 11.75
N HIS A 278 10.65 5.80 11.14
CA HIS A 278 11.26 6.08 9.84
C HIS A 278 11.89 7.46 9.88
N VAL A 279 13.12 7.56 9.42
CA VAL A 279 13.85 8.82 9.30
C VAL A 279 14.45 8.92 7.91
N THR A 280 14.35 10.11 7.29
CA THR A 280 14.88 10.33 5.96
C THR A 280 15.63 11.65 5.86
N GLN A 281 16.66 11.68 5.03
CA GLN A 281 17.34 12.89 4.59
C GLN A 281 17.26 12.96 3.07
N SER A 282 16.78 14.09 2.56
CA SER A 282 16.77 14.38 1.13
C SER A 282 17.70 15.54 0.79
N PHE A 283 18.06 15.64 -0.51
CA PHE A 283 18.97 16.64 -1.07
C PHE A 283 18.45 17.05 -2.44
N GLY A 284 18.38 18.37 -2.71
CA GLY A 284 17.92 18.92 -3.98
C GLY A 284 16.45 18.65 -4.28
N GLY A 285 15.61 18.55 -3.26
CA GLY A 285 14.18 18.28 -3.32
C GLY A 285 13.72 17.33 -2.23
N TYR A 286 12.46 16.93 -2.31
CA TYR A 286 11.85 16.03 -1.31
C TYR A 286 12.34 14.56 -1.43
N GLY A 287 12.92 14.23 -2.58
CA GLY A 287 13.53 12.93 -2.83
C GLY A 287 12.54 11.79 -3.11
N ILE A 288 11.34 12.09 -3.56
CA ILE A 288 10.36 11.10 -4.02
C ILE A 288 10.19 11.16 -5.54
N VAL A 289 10.12 12.35 -6.12
CA VAL A 289 10.08 12.59 -7.56
C VAL A 289 11.05 13.67 -8.01
N SER A 290 11.72 14.32 -7.10
CA SER A 290 12.84 15.23 -7.32
C SER A 290 13.87 15.08 -6.23
N GLY A 291 15.12 15.44 -6.51
CA GLY A 291 16.24 15.30 -5.59
C GLY A 291 16.61 13.83 -5.31
N GLN A 292 17.39 13.66 -4.26
CA GLN A 292 17.93 12.39 -3.80
C GLN A 292 17.50 12.18 -2.35
N ARG A 293 17.14 10.95 -1.99
CA ARG A 293 16.76 10.61 -0.62
C ARG A 293 17.38 9.32 -0.16
N VAL A 294 17.76 9.30 1.11
CA VAL A 294 18.11 8.09 1.86
C VAL A 294 17.29 8.05 3.12
N GLY A 295 16.89 6.86 3.55
CA GLY A 295 16.09 6.65 4.75
C GLY A 295 16.48 5.39 5.51
N LEU A 296 16.10 5.37 6.79
CA LEU A 296 16.22 4.24 7.68
C LEU A 296 14.89 3.99 8.34
N LEU A 297 14.46 2.73 8.38
CA LEU A 297 13.23 2.32 9.03
C LEU A 297 13.49 1.22 10.07
N GLY A 298 12.62 1.16 11.07
CA GLY A 298 12.65 0.10 12.05
C GLY A 298 11.29 -0.13 12.66
N ALA A 299 10.99 -1.39 12.98
CA ALA A 299 9.82 -1.77 13.75
C ALA A 299 10.19 -2.82 14.79
N TYR A 300 9.55 -2.72 15.93
CA TYR A 300 9.58 -3.71 16.99
C TYR A 300 8.19 -3.86 17.57
N GLY A 301 7.78 -5.08 17.74
CA GLY A 301 6.47 -5.34 18.34
C GLY A 301 6.34 -6.71 18.94
N VAL A 302 5.16 -6.96 19.44
CA VAL A 302 4.79 -8.23 20.07
C VAL A 302 3.42 -8.61 19.57
N ALA A 303 3.35 -9.63 18.73
CA ALA A 303 2.09 -10.16 18.24
C ALA A 303 1.31 -10.86 19.34
N PRO A 304 0.00 -10.64 19.44
CA PRO A 304 -0.84 -11.42 20.35
C PRO A 304 -0.89 -12.87 19.86
N THR A 305 -0.42 -13.78 20.68
CA THR A 305 -0.55 -15.21 20.41
C THR A 305 -1.86 -15.71 21.04
N SER A 306 -2.90 -15.91 20.23
CA SER A 306 -4.12 -16.53 20.69
C SER A 306 -4.07 -18.03 20.42
N ALA A 307 -4.26 -18.81 21.45
CA ALA A 307 -4.51 -20.24 21.33
C ALA A 307 -5.91 -20.48 20.75
N THR A 308 -6.14 -20.19 19.48
CA THR A 308 -7.41 -20.52 18.82
C THR A 308 -7.36 -21.91 18.25
N SER A 309 -8.34 -22.71 18.62
CA SER A 309 -8.88 -23.94 17.99
C SER A 309 -7.93 -25.05 17.53
N ALA A 310 -6.64 -24.90 17.55
CA ALA A 310 -5.68 -25.94 17.17
C ALA A 310 -4.91 -26.51 18.38
N CYS A 311 -5.28 -26.16 19.58
CA CYS A 311 -4.66 -26.73 20.76
C CYS A 311 -5.06 -28.19 20.93
N PRO A 312 -4.12 -29.12 20.94
CA PRO A 312 -4.40 -30.46 21.42
C PRO A 312 -4.82 -30.40 22.90
N ALA A 313 -6.03 -30.82 23.16
CA ALA A 313 -6.61 -31.10 24.45
C ALA A 313 -5.96 -30.46 25.69
N GLY A 314 -6.50 -29.37 26.17
CA GLY A 314 -6.56 -29.11 27.60
C GLY A 314 -6.04 -27.75 28.09
N ASP A 315 -5.24 -27.04 27.35
CA ASP A 315 -4.56 -25.81 27.93
C ASP A 315 -4.72 -24.51 27.10
N CYS A 316 -5.75 -24.48 26.29
CA CYS A 316 -5.98 -23.36 25.38
C CYS A 316 -6.83 -22.21 25.95
N GLY A 317 -7.06 -22.20 27.21
CA GLY A 317 -7.87 -21.20 27.89
C GLY A 317 -7.15 -19.90 28.26
N ALA A 318 -5.84 -19.84 28.07
CA ALA A 318 -5.07 -18.64 28.34
C ALA A 318 -4.67 -17.99 27.03
N VAL A 319 -5.25 -16.86 26.72
CA VAL A 319 -4.65 -15.86 25.84
C VAL A 319 -3.20 -15.72 26.26
N ALA A 320 -2.26 -16.10 25.40
CA ALA A 320 -0.84 -16.05 25.74
C ALA A 320 -0.48 -14.58 25.96
N ARG A 321 -0.37 -14.19 27.23
CA ARG A 321 -0.03 -12.83 27.63
C ARG A 321 1.38 -12.42 27.23
N ASP A 322 2.21 -13.41 26.92
CA ASP A 322 3.58 -13.22 26.47
C ASP A 322 3.65 -13.40 24.95
N GLY A 323 3.14 -12.41 24.25
CA GLY A 323 3.14 -12.41 22.81
C GLY A 323 4.51 -12.71 22.18
N ALA A 324 4.48 -13.04 20.92
CA ALA A 324 5.67 -13.32 20.12
C ALA A 324 6.30 -12.03 19.63
N ALA A 325 7.54 -11.79 19.96
CA ALA A 325 8.26 -10.62 19.50
C ALA A 325 8.59 -10.73 18.01
N PHE A 326 8.53 -9.61 17.32
CA PHE A 326 9.05 -9.45 15.96
C PHE A 326 9.86 -8.16 15.83
N TYR A 327 10.76 -8.11 14.87
CA TYR A 327 11.42 -6.86 14.50
C TYR A 327 11.64 -6.77 12.99
N ARG A 328 11.74 -5.54 12.51
CA ARG A 328 12.05 -5.15 11.15
C ARG A 328 13.09 -4.05 11.20
N ALA A 329 14.09 -4.11 10.34
CA ALA A 329 15.09 -3.05 10.20
C ALA A 329 15.45 -2.92 8.72
N GLY A 330 15.45 -1.70 8.21
CA GLY A 330 15.65 -1.51 6.78
C GLY A 330 16.15 -0.12 6.41
N LEU A 331 16.43 0.00 5.13
CA LEU A 331 16.87 1.23 4.49
C LEU A 331 16.09 1.46 3.20
N ASP A 332 15.98 2.71 2.80
CA ASP A 332 15.41 3.11 1.52
C ASP A 332 16.28 4.15 0.83
N VAL A 333 16.13 4.20 -0.49
CA VAL A 333 16.80 5.15 -1.35
C VAL A 333 15.88 5.56 -2.50
N SER A 334 15.96 6.84 -2.88
CA SER A 334 15.34 7.35 -4.10
C SER A 334 16.30 8.28 -4.80
N VAL A 335 16.43 8.12 -6.11
CA VAL A 335 17.27 8.93 -6.99
C VAL A 335 16.43 9.40 -8.16
N THR A 336 16.38 10.72 -8.38
CA THR A 336 15.70 11.28 -9.54
C THR A 336 16.72 11.90 -10.49
N ALA A 337 16.67 11.51 -11.74
CA ALA A 337 17.52 12.01 -12.82
C ALA A 337 16.68 12.74 -13.87
N MET A 338 17.17 13.92 -14.31
CA MET A 338 16.59 14.73 -15.40
C MET A 338 15.10 15.10 -15.18
N ASN A 339 14.56 14.99 -13.97
CA ASN A 339 13.15 15.14 -13.63
C ASN A 339 12.21 14.21 -14.45
N GLN A 340 12.73 13.11 -14.96
CA GLN A 340 12.01 12.15 -15.81
C GLN A 340 12.16 10.72 -15.34
N LEU A 341 13.27 10.37 -14.75
CA LEU A 341 13.58 9.04 -14.29
C LEU A 341 13.71 9.05 -12.78
N ASN A 342 12.82 8.33 -12.11
CA ASN A 342 12.90 8.10 -10.68
C ASN A 342 13.20 6.62 -10.42
N VAL A 343 14.32 6.35 -9.79
CA VAL A 343 14.74 5.01 -9.36
C VAL A 343 14.68 4.98 -7.85
N PHE A 344 13.91 4.09 -7.30
CA PHE A 344 13.74 3.99 -5.87
C PHE A 344 13.58 2.55 -5.40
N GLY A 345 13.91 2.32 -4.16
CA GLY A 345 13.78 0.99 -3.57
C GLY A 345 13.98 0.99 -2.08
N ALA A 346 13.65 -0.12 -1.47
CA ALA A 346 13.87 -0.39 -0.06
C ALA A 346 14.34 -1.82 0.15
N TYR A 347 15.07 -2.00 1.24
CA TYR A 347 15.50 -3.30 1.71
C TYR A 347 15.26 -3.40 3.21
N MET A 348 14.80 -4.56 3.66
CA MET A 348 14.45 -4.81 5.05
C MET A 348 14.88 -6.22 5.47
N HIS A 349 15.49 -6.30 6.64
CA HIS A 349 15.67 -7.55 7.37
C HIS A 349 14.57 -7.69 8.42
N ALA A 350 14.04 -8.88 8.55
CA ALA A 350 12.91 -9.20 9.40
C ALA A 350 13.16 -10.48 10.19
N LYS A 351 12.68 -10.49 11.43
CA LYS A 351 12.68 -11.68 12.27
C LYS A 351 11.37 -11.81 13.03
N ASP A 352 10.82 -13.01 13.01
CA ASP A 352 9.61 -13.41 13.70
C ASP A 352 9.92 -14.52 14.69
N SER A 353 9.51 -14.33 15.95
CA SER A 353 9.82 -15.27 17.04
C SER A 353 9.17 -16.64 16.82
N GLN A 354 9.88 -17.69 17.20
CA GLN A 354 9.37 -19.06 17.29
C GLN A 354 8.00 -19.15 17.96
N LYS A 355 7.71 -18.30 18.93
CA LYS A 355 6.43 -18.30 19.65
C LYS A 355 5.23 -18.01 18.73
N MET A 356 5.41 -17.28 17.64
CA MET A 356 4.34 -17.05 16.65
C MET A 356 3.86 -18.36 16.03
N PHE A 357 4.75 -19.28 15.82
CA PHE A 357 4.51 -20.55 15.16
C PHE A 357 4.08 -21.64 16.16
N SER A 358 4.76 -21.73 17.29
CA SER A 358 4.45 -22.74 18.32
C SER A 358 3.07 -22.52 18.93
N SER A 359 2.62 -21.28 19.08
CA SER A 359 1.26 -20.98 19.57
C SER A 359 0.14 -21.46 18.64
N GLN A 360 0.45 -21.73 17.39
CA GLN A 360 -0.48 -22.28 16.39
C GLN A 360 -0.41 -23.81 16.30
N GLY A 361 0.28 -24.47 17.23
CA GLY A 361 0.44 -25.91 17.25
C GLY A 361 1.49 -26.44 16.27
N ILE A 362 2.34 -25.56 15.71
CA ILE A 362 3.40 -25.97 14.80
C ILE A 362 4.56 -26.52 15.64
N LEU A 363 4.74 -27.84 15.52
CA LEU A 363 5.78 -28.56 16.24
C LEU A 363 7.17 -28.28 15.67
N ASN A 364 8.20 -28.25 16.52
CA ASN A 364 9.60 -28.00 16.15
C ASN A 364 9.80 -26.67 15.42
N SER A 365 9.02 -25.65 15.79
CA SER A 365 9.17 -24.32 15.25
C SER A 365 10.44 -23.63 15.71
N HIS A 366 10.97 -22.73 14.88
CA HIS A 366 12.13 -21.89 15.12
C HIS A 366 11.77 -20.45 14.85
N ASP A 367 12.67 -19.52 15.18
CA ASP A 367 12.56 -18.14 14.71
C ASP A 367 12.61 -18.14 13.18
N ALA A 368 11.77 -17.35 12.54
CA ALA A 368 11.84 -17.11 11.10
C ALA A 368 12.62 -15.82 10.82
N ASP A 369 13.68 -15.95 10.04
CA ASP A 369 14.49 -14.82 9.58
C ASP A 369 14.34 -14.70 8.06
N TRP A 370 14.06 -13.47 7.58
CA TRP A 370 13.89 -13.23 6.17
C TRP A 370 14.33 -11.83 5.77
N ASN A 371 14.64 -11.67 4.50
CA ASN A 371 14.98 -10.38 3.90
C ASN A 371 14.00 -10.08 2.80
N GLY A 372 13.49 -8.86 2.78
CA GLY A 372 12.62 -8.36 1.73
C GLY A 372 13.18 -7.11 1.08
N GLY A 373 12.87 -6.89 -0.17
CA GLY A 373 13.27 -5.68 -0.86
C GLY A 373 12.57 -5.51 -2.19
N PHE A 374 12.60 -4.29 -2.70
CA PHE A 374 12.18 -3.98 -4.05
C PHE A 374 13.04 -2.87 -4.66
N LEU A 375 13.05 -2.84 -5.97
CA LEU A 375 13.61 -1.77 -6.79
C LEU A 375 12.59 -1.42 -7.87
N GLU A 376 12.19 -0.14 -7.93
CA GLU A 376 11.27 0.37 -8.93
C GLU A 376 11.91 1.49 -9.74
N VAL A 377 11.58 1.52 -11.01
CA VAL A 377 12.00 2.54 -11.98
C VAL A 377 10.75 3.12 -12.62
N ASP A 378 10.52 4.41 -12.41
CA ASP A 378 9.45 5.17 -13.04
C ASP A 378 10.03 6.13 -14.07
N TYR A 379 9.50 6.08 -15.29
CA TYR A 379 9.92 6.94 -16.38
C TYR A 379 8.76 7.82 -16.85
N TYR A 380 9.00 9.13 -16.79
CA TYR A 380 8.07 10.20 -17.19
C TYR A 380 8.61 10.92 -18.43
N PRO A 381 8.35 10.44 -19.66
CA PRO A 381 8.91 11.02 -20.86
C PRO A 381 8.34 12.43 -21.12
N THR A 382 9.20 13.46 -21.22
CA THR A 382 8.78 14.84 -21.48
C THR A 382 8.04 15.00 -22.80
N GLN A 383 8.43 14.23 -23.79
CA GLN A 383 7.79 14.21 -25.13
C GLN A 383 6.41 13.57 -25.12
N LEU A 384 6.14 12.74 -24.13
CA LEU A 384 4.89 12.02 -23.90
C LEU A 384 4.35 12.36 -22.50
N ALA A 385 4.20 13.64 -22.21
CA ALA A 385 3.95 14.18 -20.87
C ALA A 385 2.73 13.62 -20.12
N LYS A 386 1.90 12.79 -20.81
CA LYS A 386 0.75 12.11 -20.24
C LYS A 386 1.03 10.64 -19.90
N TRP A 387 2.21 10.14 -20.21
CA TRP A 387 2.58 8.76 -20.00
C TRP A 387 3.49 8.60 -18.78
N LEU A 388 3.26 7.49 -18.09
CA LEU A 388 4.18 6.90 -17.12
C LEU A 388 4.45 5.47 -17.56
N PHE A 389 5.71 5.07 -17.54
CA PHE A 389 6.13 3.68 -17.65
C PHE A 389 6.87 3.29 -16.37
N GLY A 390 6.55 2.14 -15.83
CA GLY A 390 7.17 1.64 -14.61
C GLY A 390 7.63 0.19 -14.77
N TYR A 391 8.70 -0.12 -14.05
CA TYR A 391 9.15 -1.49 -13.84
C TYR A 391 9.57 -1.65 -12.39
N ARG A 392 9.06 -2.70 -11.74
CA ARG A 392 9.44 -3.06 -10.38
C ARG A 392 9.87 -4.52 -10.28
N TYR A 393 10.93 -4.74 -9.55
CA TYR A 393 11.36 -6.03 -9.08
C TYR A 393 11.20 -6.10 -7.57
N ASP A 394 10.45 -7.09 -7.08
CA ASP A 394 10.30 -7.39 -5.65
C ASP A 394 10.93 -8.74 -5.35
N MET A 395 11.50 -8.86 -4.16
CA MET A 395 12.02 -10.13 -3.67
C MET A 395 11.81 -10.29 -2.16
N VAL A 396 11.60 -11.52 -1.74
CA VAL A 396 11.75 -11.96 -0.36
C VAL A 396 12.57 -13.25 -0.34
N GLN A 397 13.52 -13.33 0.56
CA GLN A 397 14.38 -14.48 0.77
C GLN A 397 14.35 -14.88 2.23
N ASN A 398 14.01 -16.14 2.50
CA ASN A 398 14.05 -16.71 3.82
C ASN A 398 15.45 -17.26 4.10
N THR A 399 16.10 -16.76 5.12
CA THR A 399 17.41 -17.25 5.57
C THR A 399 17.28 -18.34 6.62
N HIS A 400 16.19 -18.28 7.41
CA HIS A 400 15.78 -19.34 8.34
C HIS A 400 14.28 -19.48 8.29
N GLN A 401 13.82 -20.71 8.16
CA GLN A 401 12.39 -21.01 8.15
C GLN A 401 11.97 -21.37 9.56
N GLY A 402 10.82 -20.86 9.98
CA GLY A 402 10.29 -21.06 11.32
C GLY A 402 10.08 -22.52 11.73
N ASP A 403 10.11 -23.49 10.80
CA ASP A 403 9.95 -24.93 11.10
C ASP A 403 10.36 -25.83 9.92
N SER A 404 10.75 -27.07 10.24
CA SER A 404 10.95 -28.15 9.27
C SER A 404 9.67 -28.59 8.57
N THR A 405 8.50 -28.40 9.17
CA THR A 405 7.19 -28.59 8.56
C THR A 405 6.78 -27.37 7.73
N PHE A 406 7.22 -26.18 8.07
CA PHE A 406 7.14 -24.98 7.23
C PHE A 406 7.97 -25.09 5.97
N SER A 407 9.01 -25.89 5.98
CA SER A 407 9.75 -26.22 4.76
C SER A 407 8.85 -26.81 3.67
N LYS A 408 7.64 -27.19 4.01
CA LYS A 408 6.59 -27.62 3.09
C LYS A 408 5.72 -26.48 2.56
N SER A 409 5.94 -25.26 3.04
CA SER A 409 5.12 -24.11 2.73
C SER A 409 5.82 -23.18 1.72
N TYR A 410 5.21 -22.07 1.49
CA TYR A 410 5.70 -21.07 0.59
C TYR A 410 6.88 -20.31 1.22
N ASN A 411 7.93 -20.11 0.43
CA ASN A 411 9.18 -19.53 0.88
C ASN A 411 9.50 -18.24 0.13
N ASP A 412 10.65 -18.26 -0.54
CA ASP A 412 11.14 -17.11 -1.28
C ASP A 412 10.16 -16.69 -2.37
N VAL A 413 10.05 -15.40 -2.55
CA VAL A 413 9.23 -14.78 -3.59
C VAL A 413 10.12 -13.92 -4.47
N SER A 414 9.89 -13.99 -5.76
CA SER A 414 10.39 -12.99 -6.72
C SER A 414 9.23 -12.54 -7.60
N SER A 415 9.13 -11.24 -7.83
CA SER A 415 8.03 -10.65 -8.61
C SER A 415 8.55 -9.58 -9.54
N HIS A 416 8.01 -9.53 -10.75
CA HIS A 416 8.31 -8.54 -11.78
C HIS A 416 7.02 -7.85 -12.18
N THR A 417 6.94 -6.55 -12.04
CA THR A 417 5.77 -5.76 -12.42
C THR A 417 6.15 -4.78 -13.52
N LEU A 418 5.37 -4.77 -14.59
CA LEU A 418 5.44 -3.81 -15.67
C LEU A 418 4.19 -2.94 -15.66
N LEU A 419 4.36 -1.65 -15.83
CA LEU A 419 3.32 -0.65 -15.77
C LEU A 419 3.38 0.28 -16.97
N ALA A 420 2.23 0.56 -17.58
CA ALA A 420 2.04 1.68 -18.50
C ALA A 420 0.74 2.42 -18.12
N ARG A 421 0.83 3.73 -17.91
CA ARG A 421 -0.30 4.56 -17.52
C ARG A 421 -0.39 5.78 -18.40
N TYR A 422 -1.59 6.07 -18.90
CA TYR A 422 -1.88 7.24 -19.71
C TYR A 422 -2.93 8.12 -19.02
N ASN A 423 -2.58 9.37 -18.74
CA ASN A 423 -3.45 10.33 -18.08
C ASN A 423 -4.22 11.13 -19.13
N PHE A 424 -5.54 11.11 -19.05
CA PHE A 424 -6.41 11.79 -20.02
C PHE A 424 -6.47 13.30 -19.80
N ASN A 425 -6.26 13.79 -18.56
CA ASN A 425 -6.44 15.20 -18.18
C ASN A 425 -7.77 15.76 -18.71
N ILE A 426 -8.88 15.05 -18.47
CA ILE A 426 -10.20 15.42 -18.96
C ILE A 426 -10.60 16.81 -18.44
N THR A 427 -10.25 17.09 -17.18
CA THR A 427 -10.41 18.40 -16.56
C THR A 427 -9.21 18.68 -15.65
N ASN A 428 -8.99 19.94 -15.27
CA ASN A 428 -7.94 20.29 -14.32
C ASN A 428 -8.15 19.70 -12.91
N ARG A 429 -9.26 19.07 -12.66
CA ARG A 429 -9.74 18.71 -11.33
C ARG A 429 -10.30 17.29 -11.20
N VAL A 430 -10.40 16.55 -12.28
CA VAL A 430 -10.67 15.11 -12.30
C VAL A 430 -9.46 14.42 -12.89
N ASP A 431 -8.84 13.58 -12.13
CA ASP A 431 -7.79 12.71 -12.65
C ASP A 431 -8.45 11.45 -13.24
N THR A 432 -8.09 11.15 -14.46
CA THR A 432 -8.55 9.94 -15.15
C THR A 432 -7.39 9.36 -15.93
N SER A 433 -7.13 8.09 -15.75
CA SER A 433 -6.08 7.40 -16.45
C SER A 433 -6.51 6.04 -16.96
N LEU A 434 -5.96 5.64 -18.09
CA LEU A 434 -5.93 4.26 -18.54
C LEU A 434 -4.67 3.61 -17.97
N HIS A 435 -4.82 2.46 -17.38
CA HIS A 435 -3.79 1.74 -16.66
C HIS A 435 -3.67 0.32 -17.21
N LEU A 436 -2.45 -0.06 -17.54
CA LEU A 436 -2.08 -1.42 -17.90
C LEU A 436 -0.98 -1.87 -16.94
N GLU A 437 -1.24 -2.92 -16.20
CA GLU A 437 -0.29 -3.53 -15.29
C GLU A 437 -0.17 -5.02 -15.58
N TYR A 438 1.05 -5.51 -15.66
CA TYR A 438 1.37 -6.93 -15.79
C TYR A 438 2.33 -7.32 -14.68
N ASN A 439 1.97 -8.35 -13.94
CA ASN A 439 2.80 -8.92 -12.90
C ASN A 439 3.08 -10.40 -13.20
N TYR A 440 4.34 -10.79 -13.07
CA TYR A 440 4.79 -12.18 -13.08
C TYR A 440 5.56 -12.46 -11.80
N TYR A 441 5.20 -13.52 -11.09
CA TYR A 441 5.87 -13.89 -9.86
C TYR A 441 6.11 -15.37 -9.74
N THR A 442 7.13 -15.71 -8.94
CA THR A 442 7.48 -17.08 -8.57
C THR A 442 7.56 -17.15 -7.05
N THR A 443 6.89 -18.14 -6.48
CA THR A 443 7.00 -18.48 -5.07
C THR A 443 7.65 -19.85 -4.96
N LYS A 444 8.76 -19.96 -4.27
CA LYS A 444 9.39 -21.24 -3.98
C LYS A 444 8.51 -22.02 -3.02
N LYS A 445 8.31 -23.28 -3.34
CA LYS A 445 7.48 -24.21 -2.60
C LYS A 445 8.34 -25.41 -2.23
N THR A 446 8.61 -25.60 -0.97
CA THR A 446 9.48 -26.71 -0.51
C THR A 446 8.73 -28.01 -0.34
N SER A 447 7.41 -28.06 -0.50
CA SER A 447 6.69 -29.30 -0.35
C SER A 447 6.52 -30.06 -1.65
N VAL A 448 6.82 -31.24 -1.52
CA VAL A 448 6.41 -32.57 -1.95
C VAL A 448 5.76 -32.72 -3.33
N THR A 449 4.95 -31.81 -3.82
CA THR A 449 4.27 -31.95 -5.11
C THR A 449 4.40 -30.70 -5.98
N GLY A 450 5.13 -30.82 -7.07
CA GLY A 450 5.03 -29.94 -8.21
C GLY A 450 6.08 -28.82 -8.32
N GLY A 451 6.93 -28.58 -7.33
CA GLY A 451 7.98 -27.54 -7.39
C GLY A 451 7.44 -26.10 -7.32
N ASP A 452 8.24 -25.12 -7.69
CA ASP A 452 7.93 -23.70 -7.55
C ASP A 452 6.62 -23.30 -8.21
N GLN A 453 5.82 -22.52 -7.50
CA GLN A 453 4.58 -21.97 -8.00
C GLN A 453 4.86 -20.71 -8.82
N THR A 454 4.26 -20.59 -9.97
CA THR A 454 4.36 -19.37 -10.79
C THR A 454 2.97 -18.79 -11.02
N GLY A 455 2.87 -17.48 -10.89
CA GLY A 455 1.64 -16.76 -11.14
C GLY A 455 1.86 -15.57 -12.06
N GLN A 456 0.80 -15.13 -12.68
CA GLN A 456 0.77 -13.92 -13.48
C GLN A 456 -0.59 -13.24 -13.37
N THR A 457 -0.58 -11.92 -13.32
CA THR A 457 -1.79 -11.12 -13.41
C THR A 457 -1.65 -10.07 -14.48
N THR A 458 -2.77 -9.69 -15.09
CA THR A 458 -2.84 -8.57 -16.01
C THR A 458 -4.08 -7.77 -15.67
N LEU A 459 -3.91 -6.48 -15.44
CA LEU A 459 -4.99 -5.53 -15.19
C LEU A 459 -4.99 -4.48 -16.30
N LEU A 460 -6.12 -4.32 -16.99
CA LEU A 460 -6.41 -3.19 -17.87
C LEU A 460 -7.59 -2.44 -17.26
N ALA A 461 -7.37 -1.22 -16.79
CA ALA A 461 -8.37 -0.50 -16.03
C ALA A 461 -8.37 1.01 -16.31
N PHE A 462 -9.50 1.63 -16.01
CA PHE A 462 -9.61 3.06 -15.81
C PHE A 462 -9.55 3.36 -14.32
N ASP A 463 -8.63 4.22 -13.92
CA ASP A 463 -8.52 4.75 -12.56
C ASP A 463 -8.93 6.21 -12.59
N PHE A 464 -9.87 6.60 -11.73
CA PHE A 464 -10.34 7.96 -11.67
C PHE A 464 -10.63 8.42 -10.25
N ALA A 465 -10.33 9.72 -10.02
CA ALA A 465 -10.57 10.40 -8.76
C ALA A 465 -11.25 11.76 -9.01
N PHE A 466 -12.28 12.07 -8.23
CA PHE A 466 -13.06 13.29 -8.36
C PHE A 466 -13.63 13.82 -7.04
#